data_7136db3a2cdfc9a904c3e4eb82043a15
#
_entry.id   7136db3a2cdfc9a904c3e4eb82043a15
#
_cell.length_a   1.000
_cell.length_b   1.000
_cell.length_c   1.000
_cell.angle_alpha   90.00
_cell.angle_beta   90.00
_cell.angle_gamma   90.00
#
_symmetry.space_group_name_H-M   'P 1'
#
loop_
_entity.id
_entity.type
_entity.pdbx_description
1 polymer ?
#
loop_
_entity_poly.entity_id
_entity_poly.type
_entity_poly.pdbx_seq_one_letter_code
_entity_poly.pdbx_strand_id
1 'polypeptide(L)'
;MNTHTHTHTHTHANKAGFALPPLPAPLRSLVQRLPWQPPSLLLALSLQRLMWPKLRESQRRELAGAVVAINVDDLGLQCRVWLVEGKGFAVAPAGQTPRVRIRASSSGFLRLLKGQGDPDRLFFERALVLEGDTEYGLLLKNTLDALGPLIQWPRAG
;
A
#
# COMPACT_ATOMS: atom_id res chain seq x y z
N MET A 1 -47.66 -17.63 -35.66
CA MET A 1 -47.05 -16.47 -34.96
C MET A 1 -46.04 -16.99 -33.97
N ASN A 2 -44.76 -17.10 -34.39
CA ASN A 2 -43.65 -17.57 -33.53
C ASN A 2 -42.77 -16.39 -33.20
N THR A 3 -42.80 -15.94 -31.95
CA THR A 3 -41.90 -14.95 -31.42
C THR A 3 -40.68 -15.65 -30.80
N HIS A 4 -39.56 -15.62 -31.51
CA HIS A 4 -38.26 -16.07 -30.98
C HIS A 4 -37.67 -14.99 -30.14
N THR A 5 -37.60 -15.21 -28.82
CA THR A 5 -36.90 -14.39 -27.87
C THR A 5 -35.44 -14.85 -27.84
N HIS A 6 -34.52 -14.06 -28.43
CA HIS A 6 -33.10 -14.28 -28.29
C HIS A 6 -32.61 -13.73 -26.98
N THR A 7 -32.30 -14.61 -26.03
CA THR A 7 -31.62 -14.28 -24.78
C THR A 7 -30.13 -14.21 -25.07
N HIS A 8 -29.56 -12.99 -25.14
CA HIS A 8 -28.12 -12.80 -25.19
C HIS A 8 -27.54 -12.96 -23.78
N THR A 9 -26.95 -14.11 -23.54
CA THR A 9 -26.15 -14.37 -22.33
C THR A 9 -24.79 -13.71 -22.53
N HIS A 10 -24.59 -12.53 -21.94
CA HIS A 10 -23.28 -11.92 -21.83
C HIS A 10 -22.46 -12.69 -20.79
N THR A 11 -21.61 -13.57 -21.25
CA THR A 11 -20.59 -14.20 -20.42
C THR A 11 -19.53 -13.15 -20.10
N HIS A 12 -19.60 -12.55 -18.94
CA HIS A 12 -18.52 -11.76 -18.40
C HIS A 12 -17.34 -12.68 -18.11
N ALA A 13 -16.31 -12.62 -18.97
CA ALA A 13 -15.04 -13.24 -18.70
C ALA A 13 -14.45 -12.60 -17.45
N ASN A 14 -14.53 -13.32 -16.35
CA ASN A 14 -13.91 -12.97 -15.08
C ASN A 14 -12.38 -13.01 -15.27
N LYS A 15 -11.75 -11.86 -15.43
CA LYS A 15 -10.29 -11.76 -15.36
C LYS A 15 -9.91 -12.13 -13.93
N ALA A 16 -9.41 -13.34 -13.76
CA ALA A 16 -8.85 -13.81 -12.50
C ALA A 16 -7.66 -12.93 -12.11
N GLY A 17 -7.95 -11.80 -11.45
CA GLY A 17 -6.97 -11.09 -10.66
C GLY A 17 -6.59 -12.01 -9.50
N PHE A 18 -5.30 -12.18 -9.25
CA PHE A 18 -4.78 -12.96 -8.14
C PHE A 18 -5.23 -12.27 -6.84
N ALA A 19 -6.44 -12.55 -6.41
CA ALA A 19 -6.94 -12.15 -5.11
C ALA A 19 -6.37 -13.16 -4.09
N LEU A 20 -5.62 -12.65 -3.12
CA LEU A 20 -5.27 -13.45 -1.96
C LEU A 20 -6.58 -13.99 -1.36
N PRO A 21 -6.67 -15.28 -1.03
CA PRO A 21 -7.87 -15.83 -0.43
C PRO A 21 -8.24 -15.02 0.82
N PRO A 22 -9.51 -14.73 1.07
CA PRO A 22 -9.92 -14.01 2.26
C PRO A 22 -9.44 -14.78 3.49
N LEU A 23 -8.71 -14.08 4.36
CA LEU A 23 -8.25 -14.66 5.63
C LEU A 23 -9.47 -15.20 6.41
N PRO A 24 -9.38 -16.43 6.95
CA PRO A 24 -10.42 -16.96 7.83
C PRO A 24 -10.75 -15.98 8.95
N ALA A 25 -12.02 -15.85 9.30
CA ALA A 25 -12.51 -14.93 10.34
C ALA A 25 -11.69 -14.93 11.65
N PRO A 26 -11.24 -16.08 12.19
CA PRO A 26 -10.43 -16.11 13.41
C PRO A 26 -9.05 -15.48 13.23
N LEU A 27 -8.42 -15.65 12.06
CA LEU A 27 -7.13 -15.01 11.76
C LEU A 27 -7.27 -13.50 11.56
N ARG A 28 -8.35 -13.05 10.93
CA ARG A 28 -8.65 -11.63 10.76
C ARG A 28 -8.87 -10.95 12.11
N SER A 29 -9.61 -11.56 13.03
CA SER A 29 -9.81 -11.02 14.37
C SER A 29 -8.52 -11.00 15.20
N LEU A 30 -7.63 -11.97 15.01
CA LEU A 30 -6.33 -12.00 15.67
C LEU A 30 -5.43 -10.87 15.15
N VAL A 31 -5.38 -10.65 13.84
CA VAL A 31 -4.62 -9.55 13.21
C VAL A 31 -5.14 -8.19 13.67
N GLN A 32 -6.47 -8.03 13.80
CA GLN A 32 -7.08 -6.79 14.28
C GLN A 32 -6.81 -6.50 15.76
N ARG A 33 -6.52 -7.53 16.57
CA ARG A 33 -6.16 -7.39 17.98
C ARG A 33 -4.67 -7.22 18.24
N LEU A 34 -3.83 -7.40 17.22
CA LEU A 34 -2.40 -7.14 17.34
C LEU A 34 -2.17 -5.65 17.61
N PRO A 35 -1.41 -5.31 18.66
CA PRO A 35 -0.98 -3.94 18.84
C PRO A 35 -0.25 -3.48 17.56
N TRP A 36 -0.44 -2.22 17.16
CA TRP A 36 0.13 -1.66 15.92
C TRP A 36 1.66 -1.80 15.79
N GLN A 37 2.36 -2.08 16.87
CA GLN A 37 3.83 -2.14 16.92
C GLN A 37 4.45 -3.29 16.10
N PRO A 38 4.04 -4.58 16.25
CA PRO A 38 4.64 -5.67 15.47
C PRO A 38 4.50 -5.49 13.95
N PRO A 39 3.31 -5.20 13.39
CA PRO A 39 3.19 -4.96 11.96
C PRO A 39 3.93 -3.70 11.49
N SER A 40 3.98 -2.65 12.32
CA SER A 40 4.74 -1.43 12.01
C SER A 40 6.25 -1.69 11.99
N LEU A 41 6.76 -2.55 12.88
CA LEU A 41 8.17 -2.94 12.89
C LEU A 41 8.54 -3.72 11.61
N LEU A 42 7.72 -4.70 11.23
CA LEU A 42 7.96 -5.46 9.99
C LEU A 42 7.94 -4.55 8.77
N LEU A 43 7.00 -3.61 8.72
CA LEU A 43 6.93 -2.61 7.66
C LEU A 43 8.15 -1.70 7.65
N ALA A 44 8.56 -1.16 8.80
CA ALA A 44 9.74 -0.29 8.91
C ALA A 44 11.02 -1.01 8.44
N LEU A 45 11.22 -2.27 8.84
CA LEU A 45 12.35 -3.08 8.39
C LEU A 45 12.31 -3.36 6.88
N SER A 46 11.12 -3.61 6.34
CA SER A 46 10.93 -3.82 4.90
C SER A 46 11.25 -2.56 4.12
N LEU A 47 10.75 -1.41 4.55
CA LEU A 47 11.04 -0.11 3.93
C LEU A 47 12.52 0.25 4.05
N GLN A 48 13.14 -0.03 5.20
CA GLN A 48 14.57 0.16 5.41
C GLN A 48 15.40 -0.63 4.40
N ARG A 49 15.01 -1.86 4.12
CA ARG A 49 15.74 -2.72 3.19
C ARG A 49 15.45 -2.42 1.72
N LEU A 50 14.20 -2.12 1.38
CA LEU A 50 13.74 -2.01 -0.01
C LEU A 50 13.76 -0.58 -0.54
N MET A 51 13.44 0.40 0.30
CA MET A 51 13.25 1.78 -0.11
C MET A 51 14.44 2.67 0.25
N TRP A 52 14.98 2.54 1.47
CA TRP A 52 16.07 3.38 1.94
C TRP A 52 17.28 3.47 1.01
N PRO A 53 17.83 2.36 0.47
CA PRO A 53 18.99 2.43 -0.41
C PRO A 53 18.72 3.15 -1.75
N LYS A 54 17.45 3.20 -2.16
CA LYS A 54 17.02 3.83 -3.42
C LYS A 54 16.71 5.31 -3.26
N LEU A 55 16.48 5.80 -2.03
CA LEU A 55 16.18 7.19 -1.76
C LEU A 55 17.43 8.06 -1.92
N ARG A 56 17.29 9.16 -2.66
CA ARG A 56 18.31 10.22 -2.73
C ARG A 56 18.36 11.00 -1.42
N GLU A 57 19.46 11.62 -1.14
CA GLU A 57 19.65 12.41 0.09
C GLU A 57 18.61 13.54 0.23
N SER A 58 18.27 14.23 -0.85
CA SER A 58 17.20 15.24 -0.84
C SER A 58 15.85 14.65 -0.44
N GLN A 59 15.48 13.50 -1.02
CA GLN A 59 14.23 12.81 -0.71
C GLN A 59 14.18 12.35 0.75
N ARG A 60 15.31 11.87 1.29
CA ARG A 60 15.41 11.48 2.71
C ARG A 60 15.13 12.64 3.64
N ARG A 61 15.68 13.83 3.33
CA ARG A 61 15.44 15.05 4.12
C ARG A 61 14.00 15.53 4.03
N GLU A 62 13.44 15.55 2.83
CA GLU A 62 12.06 16.00 2.60
C GLU A 62 11.02 15.09 3.25
N LEU A 63 11.27 13.78 3.28
CA LEU A 63 10.38 12.79 3.90
C LEU A 63 10.57 12.67 5.42
N ALA A 64 11.69 13.14 5.97
CA ALA A 64 12.02 12.97 7.38
C ALA A 64 11.06 13.71 8.32
N GLY A 65 10.90 13.16 9.51
CA GLY A 65 10.18 13.78 10.63
C GLY A 65 8.65 13.62 10.59
N ALA A 66 8.09 13.10 9.51
CA ALA A 66 6.64 12.91 9.41
C ALA A 66 6.24 11.45 9.67
N VAL A 67 5.16 11.28 10.44
CA VAL A 67 4.54 9.98 10.67
C VAL A 67 3.60 9.67 9.51
N VAL A 68 3.75 8.49 8.94
CA VAL A 68 2.88 7.92 7.90
C VAL A 68 2.12 6.75 8.49
N ALA A 69 0.79 6.81 8.45
CA ALA A 69 -0.06 5.68 8.76
C ALA A 69 -0.40 4.91 7.48
N ILE A 70 -0.30 3.60 7.52
CA ILE A 70 -0.62 2.70 6.43
C ILE A 70 -1.70 1.73 6.91
N ASN A 71 -2.84 1.74 6.23
CA ASN A 71 -3.98 0.89 6.54
C ASN A 71 -4.23 -0.08 5.39
N VAL A 72 -4.19 -1.37 5.69
CA VAL A 72 -4.56 -2.44 4.75
C VAL A 72 -6.00 -2.85 5.08
N ASP A 73 -6.95 -2.30 4.31
CA ASP A 73 -8.37 -2.30 4.69
C ASP A 73 -8.99 -3.71 4.75
N ASP A 74 -8.66 -4.58 3.80
CA ASP A 74 -9.16 -5.96 3.74
C ASP A 74 -8.60 -6.87 4.85
N LEU A 75 -7.43 -6.52 5.40
CA LEU A 75 -6.80 -7.24 6.51
C LEU A 75 -7.11 -6.60 7.87
N GLY A 76 -7.64 -5.37 7.88
CA GLY A 76 -7.80 -4.58 9.11
C GLY A 76 -6.46 -4.23 9.77
N LEU A 77 -5.37 -4.23 9.00
CA LEU A 77 -4.03 -3.99 9.48
C LEU A 77 -3.73 -2.50 9.48
N GLN A 78 -3.18 -2.01 10.59
CA GLN A 78 -2.73 -0.63 10.73
C GLN A 78 -1.27 -0.60 11.10
N CYS A 79 -0.48 0.14 10.33
CA CYS A 79 0.93 0.36 10.57
C CYS A 79 1.22 1.85 10.69
N ARG A 80 2.22 2.21 11.50
CA ARG A 80 2.66 3.58 11.67
C ARG A 80 4.18 3.62 11.64
N VAL A 81 4.71 4.28 10.62
CA VAL A 81 6.14 4.42 10.41
C VAL A 81 6.52 5.87 10.24
N TRP A 82 7.75 6.19 10.49
CA TRP A 82 8.32 7.50 10.19
C TRP A 82 9.74 7.35 9.66
N LEU A 83 10.17 8.33 8.90
CA LEU A 83 11.55 8.41 8.45
C LEU A 83 12.34 9.30 9.40
N VAL A 84 13.32 8.71 10.06
CA VAL A 84 14.24 9.43 10.94
C VAL A 84 15.42 9.90 10.11
N GLU A 85 15.69 11.21 10.13
CA GLU A 85 16.81 11.78 9.38
C GLU A 85 18.13 11.08 9.76
N GLY A 86 18.88 10.67 8.74
CA GLY A 86 20.16 9.98 8.91
C GLY A 86 20.10 8.53 9.41
N LYS A 87 18.95 8.05 9.89
CA LYS A 87 18.80 6.70 10.49
C LYS A 87 17.93 5.77 9.66
N GLY A 88 16.98 6.30 8.88
CA GLY A 88 16.07 5.53 8.06
C GLY A 88 14.69 5.33 8.67
N PHE A 89 14.01 4.27 8.24
CA PHE A 89 12.64 3.99 8.66
C PHE A 89 12.58 3.35 10.04
N ALA A 90 11.70 3.84 10.88
CA ALA A 90 11.44 3.33 12.22
C ALA A 90 9.94 3.27 12.51
N VAL A 91 9.55 2.55 13.55
CA VAL A 91 8.19 2.57 14.09
C VAL A 91 7.92 3.96 14.68
N ALA A 92 6.79 4.54 14.30
CA ALA A 92 6.44 5.87 14.82
C ALA A 92 6.21 5.84 16.34
N PRO A 93 6.67 6.86 17.08
CA PRO A 93 6.41 6.96 18.50
C PRO A 93 4.92 6.99 18.82
N ALA A 94 4.56 6.47 19.99
CA ALA A 94 3.20 6.55 20.49
C ALA A 94 2.75 8.02 20.66
N GLY A 95 1.46 8.29 20.39
CA GLY A 95 0.88 9.63 20.60
C GLY A 95 1.12 10.64 19.46
N GLN A 96 1.97 10.35 18.49
CA GLN A 96 2.14 11.24 17.35
C GLN A 96 1.01 11.06 16.32
N THR A 97 0.44 12.18 15.88
CA THR A 97 -0.58 12.18 14.81
C THR A 97 0.07 11.94 13.47
N PRO A 98 -0.46 11.00 12.64
CA PRO A 98 0.03 10.83 11.28
C PRO A 98 -0.16 12.11 10.46
N ARG A 99 0.87 12.53 9.74
CA ARG A 99 0.79 13.63 8.79
C ARG A 99 -0.02 13.22 7.56
N VAL A 100 0.15 11.97 7.13
CA VAL A 100 -0.63 11.39 6.04
C VAL A 100 -1.02 9.96 6.41
N ARG A 101 -2.17 9.53 5.91
CA ARG A 101 -2.64 8.15 5.97
C ARG A 101 -2.81 7.62 4.56
N ILE A 102 -2.25 6.45 4.30
CA ILE A 102 -2.38 5.72 3.05
C ILE A 102 -3.27 4.52 3.31
N ARG A 103 -4.34 4.40 2.54
CA ARG A 103 -5.28 3.28 2.64
C ARG A 103 -5.35 2.55 1.31
N ALA A 104 -5.28 1.26 1.35
CA ALA A 104 -5.50 0.39 0.20
C ALA A 104 -5.86 -1.03 0.66
N SER A 105 -6.34 -1.85 -0.25
CA SER A 105 -6.39 -3.29 -0.06
C SER A 105 -4.98 -3.91 -0.15
N SER A 106 -4.81 -5.11 0.37
CA SER A 106 -3.56 -5.88 0.23
C SER A 106 -3.13 -6.03 -1.23
N SER A 107 -4.10 -6.28 -2.13
CA SER A 107 -3.85 -6.35 -3.57
C SER A 107 -3.41 -5.01 -4.17
N GLY A 108 -3.96 -3.88 -3.70
CA GLY A 108 -3.56 -2.54 -4.11
C GLY A 108 -2.11 -2.25 -3.74
N PHE A 109 -1.72 -2.53 -2.50
CA PHE A 109 -0.32 -2.40 -2.06
C PHE A 109 0.61 -3.32 -2.82
N LEU A 110 0.21 -4.56 -3.08
CA LEU A 110 1.02 -5.51 -3.83
C LEU A 110 1.27 -5.05 -5.27
N ARG A 111 0.25 -4.50 -5.94
CA ARG A 111 0.39 -3.89 -7.28
C ARG A 111 1.39 -2.74 -7.26
N LEU A 112 1.28 -1.85 -6.26
CA LEU A 112 2.20 -0.73 -6.08
C LEU A 112 3.65 -1.22 -5.89
N LEU A 113 3.86 -2.18 -5.00
CA LEU A 113 5.19 -2.73 -4.69
C LEU A 113 5.84 -3.44 -5.89
N LYS A 114 5.05 -4.11 -6.72
CA LYS A 114 5.50 -4.80 -7.93
C LYS A 114 5.68 -3.86 -9.13
N GLY A 115 5.29 -2.61 -9.02
CA GLY A 115 5.25 -1.68 -10.15
C GLY A 115 4.25 -2.12 -11.24
N GLN A 116 3.23 -2.92 -10.90
CA GLN A 116 2.19 -3.37 -11.81
C GLN A 116 1.03 -2.38 -11.93
N GLY A 117 1.14 -1.25 -11.34
CA GLY A 117 0.19 -0.14 -11.41
C GLY A 117 0.93 1.17 -11.27
N ASP A 118 0.66 2.08 -12.18
CA ASP A 118 1.03 3.47 -12.02
C ASP A 118 0.40 4.01 -10.72
N PRO A 119 1.17 4.60 -9.79
CA PRO A 119 0.62 5.20 -8.57
C PRO A 119 -0.53 6.16 -8.85
N ASP A 120 -0.46 6.96 -9.93
CA ASP A 120 -1.54 7.85 -10.35
C ASP A 120 -2.80 7.09 -10.71
N ARG A 121 -2.68 6.02 -11.47
CA ARG A 121 -3.81 5.19 -11.85
C ARG A 121 -4.47 4.53 -10.64
N LEU A 122 -3.67 3.98 -9.71
CA LEU A 122 -4.17 3.39 -8.46
C LEU A 122 -4.92 4.42 -7.61
N PHE A 123 -4.45 5.66 -7.61
CA PHE A 123 -5.12 6.77 -6.93
C PHE A 123 -6.44 7.15 -7.62
N PHE A 124 -6.47 7.28 -8.94
CA PHE A 124 -7.69 7.59 -9.69
C PHE A 124 -8.74 6.47 -9.60
N GLU A 125 -8.33 5.23 -9.62
CA GLU A 125 -9.20 4.05 -9.43
C GLU A 125 -9.66 3.87 -7.97
N ARG A 126 -9.25 4.75 -7.05
CA ARG A 126 -9.46 4.62 -5.60
C ARG A 126 -8.93 3.31 -5.01
N ALA A 127 -8.05 2.64 -5.70
CA ALA A 127 -7.33 1.48 -5.18
C ALA A 127 -6.29 1.89 -4.13
N LEU A 128 -5.86 3.15 -4.19
CA LEU A 128 -4.99 3.81 -3.21
C LEU A 128 -5.64 5.13 -2.78
N VAL A 129 -5.85 5.32 -1.50
CA VAL A 129 -6.43 6.54 -0.92
C VAL A 129 -5.41 7.22 -0.02
N LEU A 130 -5.20 8.51 -0.24
CA LEU A 130 -4.35 9.38 0.58
C LEU A 130 -5.23 10.35 1.36
N GLU A 131 -5.08 10.38 2.68
CA GLU A 131 -5.80 11.27 3.58
C GLU A 131 -4.78 12.07 4.41
N GLY A 132 -5.08 13.35 4.68
CA GLY A 132 -4.24 14.23 5.50
C GLY A 132 -3.56 15.32 4.69
N ASP A 133 -2.29 15.59 4.99
CA ASP A 133 -1.50 16.64 4.33
C ASP A 133 -1.30 16.33 2.83
N THR A 134 -1.92 17.13 1.99
CA THR A 134 -1.92 16.94 0.53
C THR A 134 -0.52 17.13 -0.07
N GLU A 135 0.25 18.09 0.42
CA GLU A 135 1.61 18.35 -0.09
C GLU A 135 2.55 17.19 0.24
N TYR A 136 2.48 16.72 1.47
CA TYR A 136 3.28 15.57 1.88
C TYR A 136 2.82 14.28 1.19
N GLY A 137 1.51 14.11 0.98
CA GLY A 137 0.96 13.00 0.21
C GLY A 137 1.44 13.00 -1.25
N LEU A 138 1.50 14.17 -1.88
CA LEU A 138 2.03 14.33 -3.23
C LEU A 138 3.53 14.05 -3.29
N LEU A 139 4.30 14.50 -2.28
CA LEU A 139 5.72 14.19 -2.15
C LEU A 139 5.96 12.67 -2.06
N LEU A 140 5.19 11.97 -1.21
CA LEU A 140 5.26 10.52 -1.10
C LEU A 140 4.93 9.82 -2.43
N LYS A 141 3.84 10.23 -3.08
CA LYS A 141 3.44 9.69 -4.37
C LYS A 141 4.55 9.85 -5.42
N ASN A 142 5.06 11.06 -5.58
CA ASN A 142 6.13 11.35 -6.53
C ASN A 142 7.42 10.59 -6.22
N THR A 143 7.72 10.41 -4.94
CA THR A 143 8.87 9.60 -4.51
C THR A 143 8.69 8.13 -4.89
N LEU A 144 7.52 7.56 -4.64
CA LEU A 144 7.22 6.17 -4.99
C LEU A 144 7.27 5.95 -6.51
N ASP A 145 6.74 6.89 -7.28
CA ASP A 145 6.80 6.86 -8.74
C ASP A 145 8.25 6.90 -9.25
N ALA A 146 9.07 7.81 -8.71
CA ALA A 146 10.48 7.93 -9.07
C ALA A 146 11.32 6.70 -8.69
N LEU A 147 10.95 5.98 -7.62
CA LEU A 147 11.64 4.75 -7.20
C LEU A 147 11.30 3.55 -8.08
N GLY A 148 10.14 3.56 -8.71
CA GLY A 148 9.63 2.44 -9.47
C GLY A 148 9.34 1.21 -8.59
N PRO A 149 9.36 -0.01 -9.15
CA PRO A 149 9.04 -1.23 -8.41
C PRO A 149 10.01 -1.45 -7.25
N LEU A 150 9.48 -1.60 -6.05
CA LEU A 150 10.27 -1.87 -4.85
C LEU A 150 10.65 -3.35 -4.74
N ILE A 151 9.81 -4.23 -5.28
CA ILE A 151 10.03 -5.67 -5.33
C ILE A 151 10.18 -6.10 -6.78
N GLN A 152 11.34 -6.63 -7.12
CA GLN A 152 11.56 -7.29 -8.41
C GLN A 152 11.18 -8.75 -8.25
N TRP A 153 10.05 -9.13 -8.85
CA TRP A 153 9.66 -10.53 -8.92
C TRP A 153 10.43 -11.19 -10.06
N PRO A 154 11.01 -12.40 -9.85
CA PRO A 154 11.60 -13.14 -10.96
C PRO A 154 10.54 -13.30 -12.05
N ARG A 155 10.84 -12.85 -13.25
CA ARG A 155 9.98 -13.16 -14.40
C ARG A 155 10.00 -14.67 -14.55
N ALA A 156 8.83 -15.30 -14.44
CA ALA A 156 8.68 -16.68 -14.85
C ALA A 156 9.08 -16.74 -16.34
N GLY A 157 10.16 -17.44 -16.61
CA GLY A 157 10.64 -17.72 -17.96
C GLY A 157 9.69 -18.66 -18.69
#